data_8f4b01d5a65d5ed5a0531cadcc9cc8fd
#
_entry.id   8f4b01d5a65d5ed5a0531cadcc9cc8fd
#
_cell.length_a   1.000
_cell.length_b   1.000
_cell.length_c   1.000
_cell.angle_alpha   90.00
_cell.angle_beta   90.00
_cell.angle_gamma   90.00
#
_symmetry.space_group_name_H-M   'P 1'
#
loop_
_entity.id
_entity.type
_entity.pdbx_description
1 polymer ?
#
loop_
_entity_poly.entity_id
_entity_poly.type
_entity_poly.pdbx_seq_one_letter_code
_entity_poly.pdbx_strand_id
1 'polypeptide(L)'
;MSTRIVIGAWEQQRQAAAALRQQVFVVEQGVPAEMELDEMDARSLHAVAYQDGVAVATGRLLPDGHIGRMAVRRDARGAGTGSLVLCALMDEARRRGDRDVVLHAQLGARDFYARHGFEPEGEVFMDAGIEHISMRRRFSPG
;
A
#
# COMPACT_ATOMS: atom_id res chain seq x y z
N MET A 1 21.70 7.87 -3.08
CA MET A 1 20.97 6.90 -2.23
C MET A 1 20.24 5.92 -3.13
N SER A 2 20.45 4.64 -2.91
CA SER A 2 19.90 3.59 -3.77
C SER A 2 18.58 3.08 -3.18
N THR A 3 17.52 3.07 -3.99
CA THR A 3 16.22 2.52 -3.61
C THR A 3 15.90 1.32 -4.49
N ARG A 4 15.52 0.22 -3.88
CA ARG A 4 15.17 -1.01 -4.58
C ARG A 4 13.79 -1.48 -4.12
N ILE A 5 12.94 -1.85 -5.09
CA ILE A 5 11.62 -2.41 -4.81
C ILE A 5 11.66 -3.91 -5.08
N VAL A 6 11.21 -4.69 -4.10
CA VAL A 6 11.11 -6.15 -4.24
C VAL A 6 9.64 -6.53 -4.09
N ILE A 7 9.13 -7.28 -5.07
CA ILE A 7 7.75 -7.79 -5.03
C ILE A 7 7.81 -9.30 -4.85
N GLY A 8 6.99 -9.82 -3.96
CA GLY A 8 6.96 -11.25 -3.69
C GLY A 8 5.77 -11.66 -2.84
N ALA A 9 5.70 -12.96 -2.57
CA ALA A 9 4.68 -13.54 -1.73
C ALA A 9 4.90 -13.19 -0.27
N TRP A 10 3.84 -13.36 0.53
CA TRP A 10 3.90 -13.06 1.96
C TRP A 10 5.04 -13.77 2.68
N GLU A 11 5.27 -15.04 2.35
CA GLU A 11 6.33 -15.82 2.99
C GLU A 11 7.71 -15.17 2.82
N GLN A 12 7.95 -14.57 1.66
CA GLN A 12 9.23 -13.94 1.34
C GLN A 12 9.36 -12.54 1.96
N GLN A 13 8.24 -11.82 2.09
CA GLN A 13 8.26 -10.41 2.49
C GLN A 13 7.80 -10.18 3.92
N ARG A 14 7.28 -11.21 4.57
CA ARG A 14 6.60 -11.12 5.86
C ARG A 14 7.41 -10.36 6.93
N GLN A 15 8.66 -10.70 7.09
CA GLN A 15 9.45 -10.13 8.16
C GLN A 15 9.57 -8.60 8.01
N ALA A 16 9.92 -8.14 6.81
CA ALA A 16 10.07 -6.71 6.54
C ALA A 16 8.73 -5.99 6.54
N ALA A 17 7.74 -6.55 5.84
CA ALA A 17 6.43 -5.91 5.71
C ALA A 17 5.70 -5.80 7.05
N ALA A 18 5.70 -6.87 7.84
CA ALA A 18 5.02 -6.88 9.13
C ALA A 18 5.66 -5.89 10.11
N ALA A 19 6.99 -5.79 10.12
CA ALA A 19 7.69 -4.85 10.99
C ALA A 19 7.37 -3.40 10.64
N LEU A 20 7.35 -3.06 9.35
CA LEU A 20 6.99 -1.73 8.89
C LEU A 20 5.54 -1.38 9.24
N ARG A 21 4.62 -2.32 9.00
CA ARG A 21 3.20 -2.12 9.28
C ARG A 21 2.94 -1.97 10.78
N GLN A 22 3.62 -2.76 11.60
CA GLN A 22 3.57 -2.62 13.05
C GLN A 22 3.97 -1.20 13.46
N GLN A 23 5.06 -0.71 12.94
CA GLN A 23 5.59 0.59 13.31
C GLN A 23 4.66 1.73 12.88
N VAL A 24 4.12 1.66 11.66
CA VAL A 24 3.28 2.73 11.11
C VAL A 24 1.85 2.63 11.61
N PHE A 25 1.21 1.48 11.47
CA PHE A 25 -0.22 1.37 11.76
C PHE A 25 -0.50 1.19 13.25
N VAL A 26 0.25 0.35 13.93
CA VAL A 26 0.00 0.04 15.34
C VAL A 26 0.63 1.10 16.24
N VAL A 27 1.92 1.33 16.12
CA VAL A 27 2.65 2.23 17.02
C VAL A 27 2.31 3.69 16.73
N GLU A 28 2.40 4.10 15.48
CA GLU A 28 2.20 5.51 15.12
C GLU A 28 0.72 5.90 15.06
N GLN A 29 -0.13 5.07 14.42
CA GLN A 29 -1.54 5.40 14.18
C GLN A 29 -2.51 4.80 15.19
N GLY A 30 -2.08 3.91 16.04
CA GLY A 30 -2.91 3.34 17.09
C GLY A 30 -3.92 2.29 16.64
N VAL A 31 -3.73 1.69 15.47
CA VAL A 31 -4.58 0.59 15.00
C VAL A 31 -4.34 -0.62 15.91
N PRO A 32 -5.39 -1.31 16.41
CA PRO A 32 -5.20 -2.51 17.21
C PRO A 32 -4.38 -3.56 16.46
N ALA A 33 -3.38 -4.12 17.12
CA ALA A 33 -2.47 -5.08 16.49
C ALA A 33 -3.19 -6.27 15.88
N GLU A 34 -4.25 -6.75 16.52
CA GLU A 34 -5.05 -7.87 16.06
C GLU A 34 -5.85 -7.57 14.79
N MET A 35 -6.03 -6.30 14.44
CA MET A 35 -6.75 -5.89 13.23
C MET A 35 -5.82 -5.65 12.05
N GLU A 36 -4.53 -5.51 12.27
CA GLU A 36 -3.60 -5.07 11.25
C GLU A 36 -3.17 -6.21 10.33
N LEU A 37 -2.79 -7.35 10.89
CA LEU A 37 -2.50 -8.55 10.10
C LEU A 37 -3.80 -9.32 9.86
N ASP A 38 -3.98 -9.81 8.63
CA ASP A 38 -5.19 -10.55 8.29
C ASP A 38 -4.88 -11.71 7.34
N GLU A 39 -5.90 -12.54 7.07
CA GLU A 39 -5.76 -13.72 6.22
C GLU A 39 -5.44 -13.38 4.77
N MET A 40 -5.73 -12.16 4.33
CA MET A 40 -5.44 -11.73 2.96
C MET A 40 -3.95 -11.54 2.72
N ASP A 41 -3.15 -11.40 3.77
CA ASP A 41 -1.69 -11.27 3.61
C ASP A 41 -1.10 -12.47 2.87
N ALA A 42 -1.53 -13.68 3.22
CA ALA A 42 -1.00 -14.89 2.57
C ALA A 42 -1.43 -15.02 1.11
N ARG A 43 -2.47 -14.30 0.70
CA ARG A 43 -3.04 -14.37 -0.65
C ARG A 43 -2.62 -13.20 -1.54
N SER A 44 -1.90 -12.24 -1.00
CA SER A 44 -1.56 -11.01 -1.68
C SER A 44 -0.11 -11.02 -2.15
N LEU A 45 0.19 -10.18 -3.16
CA LEU A 45 1.55 -9.80 -3.47
C LEU A 45 1.95 -8.63 -2.59
N HIS A 46 3.18 -8.61 -2.15
CA HIS A 46 3.69 -7.56 -1.27
C HIS A 46 4.91 -6.90 -1.90
N ALA A 47 4.91 -5.57 -1.90
CA ALA A 47 6.06 -4.79 -2.33
C ALA A 47 6.77 -4.25 -1.09
N VAL A 48 8.07 -4.31 -1.08
CA VAL A 48 8.90 -3.71 -0.02
C VAL A 48 9.99 -2.88 -0.68
N ALA A 49 10.10 -1.63 -0.26
CA ALA A 49 11.14 -0.73 -0.72
C ALA A 49 12.29 -0.73 0.28
N TYR A 50 13.50 -0.90 -0.24
CA TYR A 50 14.73 -0.87 0.56
C TYR A 50 15.56 0.33 0.15
N GLN A 51 16.04 1.08 1.13
CA GLN A 51 17.04 2.14 0.92
C GLN A 51 18.33 1.70 1.60
N ASP A 52 19.38 1.52 0.79
CA ASP A 52 20.68 1.09 1.29
C ASP A 52 20.57 -0.17 2.16
N GLY A 53 19.72 -1.11 1.72
CA GLY A 53 19.52 -2.39 2.40
C GLY A 53 18.54 -2.39 3.56
N VAL A 54 17.93 -1.25 3.87
CA VAL A 54 16.96 -1.14 4.98
C VAL A 54 15.56 -0.99 4.43
N ALA A 55 14.63 -1.82 4.91
CA ALA A 55 13.22 -1.75 4.51
C ALA A 55 12.59 -0.45 5.05
N VAL A 56 12.02 0.37 4.17
CA VAL A 56 11.47 1.68 4.54
C VAL A 56 10.02 1.88 4.14
N ALA A 57 9.48 1.07 3.23
CA ALA A 57 8.08 1.20 2.80
C ALA A 57 7.56 -0.14 2.31
N THR A 58 6.24 -0.29 2.35
CA THR A 58 5.57 -1.52 1.89
C THR A 58 4.16 -1.21 1.41
N GLY A 59 3.58 -2.15 0.68
CA GLY A 59 2.19 -2.16 0.26
C GLY A 59 1.82 -3.53 -0.24
N ARG A 60 0.52 -3.83 -0.34
CA ARG A 60 0.07 -5.12 -0.84
C ARG A 60 -0.97 -4.97 -1.95
N LEU A 61 -0.99 -5.94 -2.85
CA LEU A 61 -1.96 -6.06 -3.93
C LEU A 61 -2.74 -7.35 -3.73
N LEU A 62 -4.04 -7.24 -3.48
CA LEU A 62 -4.94 -8.37 -3.29
C LEU A 62 -5.29 -9.02 -4.63
N PRO A 63 -5.76 -10.28 -4.61
CA PRO A 63 -6.16 -10.97 -5.85
C PRO A 63 -7.26 -10.26 -6.64
N ASP A 64 -8.11 -9.48 -5.96
CA ASP A 64 -9.24 -8.78 -6.59
C ASP A 64 -8.91 -7.36 -7.09
N GLY A 65 -7.65 -6.95 -7.00
CA GLY A 65 -7.24 -5.63 -7.46
C GLY A 65 -7.22 -4.55 -6.40
N HIS A 66 -7.52 -4.89 -5.15
CA HIS A 66 -7.38 -3.91 -4.05
C HIS A 66 -5.91 -3.74 -3.69
N ILE A 67 -5.49 -2.49 -3.55
CA ILE A 67 -4.18 -2.12 -3.03
C ILE A 67 -4.39 -1.61 -1.60
N GLY A 68 -3.56 -2.06 -0.67
CA GLY A 68 -3.70 -1.62 0.70
C GLY A 68 -2.44 -1.81 1.52
N ARG A 69 -2.58 -1.55 2.82
CA ARG A 69 -1.48 -1.64 3.79
C ARG A 69 -0.24 -0.87 3.32
N MET A 70 -0.48 0.27 2.65
CA MET A 70 0.60 1.18 2.24
C MET A 70 1.18 1.85 3.47
N ALA A 71 2.45 1.67 3.70
CA ALA A 71 3.13 2.25 4.85
C ALA A 71 4.53 2.71 4.46
N VAL A 72 4.87 3.94 4.85
CA VAL A 72 6.22 4.49 4.68
C VAL A 72 6.74 4.85 6.06
N ARG A 73 7.94 4.37 6.39
CA ARG A 73 8.57 4.66 7.66
C ARG A 73 8.72 6.19 7.80
N ARG A 74 8.46 6.69 9.00
CA ARG A 74 8.36 8.13 9.26
C ARG A 74 9.57 8.92 8.75
N ASP A 75 10.75 8.41 8.98
CA ASP A 75 12.00 9.08 8.59
C ASP A 75 12.34 8.94 7.10
N ALA A 76 11.55 8.16 6.36
CA ALA A 76 11.73 7.98 4.91
C ALA A 76 10.65 8.70 4.08
N ARG A 77 9.75 9.44 4.72
CA ARG A 77 8.67 10.15 4.03
C ARG A 77 9.19 11.39 3.31
N GLY A 78 8.49 11.77 2.24
CA GLY A 78 8.83 12.97 1.47
C GLY A 78 9.85 12.75 0.38
N ALA A 79 10.34 11.52 0.18
CA ALA A 79 11.36 11.21 -0.83
C ALA A 79 10.80 10.44 -2.03
N GLY A 80 9.47 10.31 -2.15
CA GLY A 80 8.84 9.61 -3.27
C GLY A 80 8.81 8.10 -3.15
N THR A 81 9.19 7.53 -2.01
CA THR A 81 9.25 6.08 -1.83
C THR A 81 7.86 5.45 -1.89
N GLY A 82 6.85 6.09 -1.29
CA GLY A 82 5.46 5.62 -1.38
C GLY A 82 4.96 5.55 -2.81
N SER A 83 5.32 6.52 -3.64
CA SER A 83 4.99 6.53 -5.07
C SER A 83 5.62 5.34 -5.79
N LEU A 84 6.87 5.00 -5.47
CA LEU A 84 7.55 3.86 -6.08
C LEU A 84 6.86 2.55 -5.72
N VAL A 85 6.46 2.38 -4.47
CA VAL A 85 5.72 1.19 -4.03
C VAL A 85 4.37 1.09 -4.75
N LEU A 86 3.62 2.18 -4.78
CA LEU A 86 2.32 2.23 -5.43
C LEU A 86 2.44 1.90 -6.92
N CYS A 87 3.39 2.51 -7.61
CA CYS A 87 3.61 2.26 -9.05
C CYS A 87 4.00 0.81 -9.31
N ALA A 88 4.83 0.22 -8.46
CA ALA A 88 5.23 -1.18 -8.61
C ALA A 88 4.02 -2.12 -8.47
N LEU A 89 3.13 -1.85 -7.52
CA LEU A 89 1.90 -2.65 -7.35
C LEU A 89 0.96 -2.46 -8.53
N MET A 90 0.81 -1.24 -9.05
CA MET A 90 -0.02 -0.99 -10.24
C MET A 90 0.53 -1.69 -11.48
N ASP A 91 1.85 -1.71 -11.64
CA ASP A 91 2.48 -2.42 -12.77
C ASP A 91 2.21 -3.92 -12.69
N GLU A 92 2.26 -4.49 -11.50
CA GLU A 92 1.91 -5.91 -11.31
C GLU A 92 0.44 -6.18 -11.62
N ALA A 93 -0.47 -5.30 -11.19
CA ALA A 93 -1.88 -5.43 -11.51
C ALA A 93 -2.12 -5.41 -13.02
N ARG A 94 -1.48 -4.48 -13.73
CA ARG A 94 -1.58 -4.42 -15.20
C ARG A 94 -1.04 -5.68 -15.86
N ARG A 95 0.12 -6.15 -15.40
CA ARG A 95 0.77 -7.34 -15.98
C ARG A 95 -0.11 -8.56 -15.86
N ARG A 96 -0.81 -8.72 -14.74
CA ARG A 96 -1.70 -9.88 -14.55
C ARG A 96 -3.08 -9.70 -15.20
N GLY A 97 -3.36 -8.54 -15.79
CA GLY A 97 -4.59 -8.30 -16.56
C GLY A 97 -5.72 -7.61 -15.82
N ASP A 98 -5.46 -7.03 -14.65
CA ASP A 98 -6.48 -6.25 -13.94
C ASP A 98 -6.83 -5.01 -14.75
N ARG A 99 -8.12 -4.68 -14.83
CA ARG A 99 -8.60 -3.51 -15.57
C ARG A 99 -8.52 -2.24 -14.73
N ASP A 100 -8.57 -2.38 -13.44
CA ASP A 100 -8.52 -1.27 -12.50
C ASP A 100 -7.94 -1.74 -11.18
N VAL A 101 -7.62 -0.78 -10.33
CA VAL A 101 -7.21 -1.01 -8.95
C VAL A 101 -8.03 -0.10 -8.04
N VAL A 102 -8.33 -0.60 -6.85
CA VAL A 102 -9.14 0.10 -5.85
C VAL A 102 -8.37 0.14 -4.54
N LEU A 103 -8.53 1.20 -3.79
CA LEU A 103 -7.97 1.29 -2.45
C LEU A 103 -8.88 2.09 -1.54
N HIS A 104 -8.68 1.91 -0.24
CA HIS A 104 -9.35 2.69 0.79
C HIS A 104 -8.31 3.66 1.34
N ALA A 105 -8.36 4.90 0.86
CA ALA A 105 -7.40 5.92 1.24
C ALA A 105 -7.77 6.55 2.57
N GLN A 106 -6.81 6.68 3.47
CA GLN A 106 -7.00 7.58 4.60
C GLN A 106 -7.20 8.98 4.03
N LEU A 107 -8.15 9.74 4.59
CA LEU A 107 -8.56 11.01 4.02
C LEU A 107 -7.37 11.98 3.85
N GLY A 108 -6.43 11.95 4.77
CA GLY A 108 -5.21 12.77 4.68
C GLY A 108 -4.27 12.38 3.53
N ALA A 109 -4.44 11.19 2.94
CA ALA A 109 -3.63 10.73 1.82
C ALA A 109 -4.34 10.84 0.48
N ARG A 110 -5.57 11.38 0.46
CA ARG A 110 -6.38 11.47 -0.76
C ARG A 110 -5.64 12.15 -1.91
N ASP A 111 -4.99 13.27 -1.65
CA ASP A 111 -4.29 14.03 -2.69
C ASP A 111 -3.09 13.26 -3.26
N PHE A 112 -2.41 12.49 -2.42
CA PHE A 112 -1.33 11.61 -2.88
C PHE A 112 -1.83 10.63 -3.94
N TYR A 113 -2.94 9.95 -3.65
CA TYR A 113 -3.52 8.98 -4.59
C TYR A 113 -4.11 9.67 -5.82
N ALA A 114 -4.71 10.84 -5.66
CA ALA A 114 -5.24 11.60 -6.79
C ALA A 114 -4.15 11.96 -7.79
N ARG A 115 -2.95 12.29 -7.31
CA ARG A 115 -1.81 12.56 -8.19
C ARG A 115 -1.39 11.34 -9.00
N HIS A 116 -1.74 10.15 -8.54
CA HIS A 116 -1.48 8.89 -9.26
C HIS A 116 -2.67 8.42 -10.09
N GLY A 117 -3.64 9.29 -10.35
CA GLY A 117 -4.76 8.98 -11.23
C GLY A 117 -5.95 8.31 -10.56
N PHE A 118 -5.96 8.21 -9.25
CA PHE A 118 -7.09 7.65 -8.53
C PHE A 118 -8.18 8.70 -8.33
N GLU A 119 -9.44 8.29 -8.48
CA GLU A 119 -10.60 9.13 -8.28
C GLU A 119 -11.43 8.60 -7.11
N PRO A 120 -11.99 9.50 -6.27
CA PRO A 120 -12.81 9.05 -5.14
C PRO A 120 -14.13 8.43 -5.61
N GLU A 121 -14.60 7.43 -4.86
CA GLU A 121 -15.88 6.77 -5.06
C GLU A 121 -16.63 6.70 -3.74
N GLY A 122 -17.89 7.11 -3.73
CA GLY A 122 -18.74 6.99 -2.56
C GLY A 122 -18.43 8.02 -1.48
N GLU A 123 -18.81 7.69 -0.28
CA GLU A 123 -18.74 8.60 0.85
C GLU A 123 -17.59 8.25 1.79
N VAL A 124 -17.20 9.22 2.61
CA VAL A 124 -16.23 9.00 3.68
C VAL A 124 -16.77 7.98 4.67
N PHE A 125 -15.94 7.06 5.09
CA PHE A 125 -16.29 6.04 6.09
C PHE A 125 -15.17 5.90 7.12
N MET A 126 -15.51 5.30 8.26
CA MET A 126 -14.55 5.09 9.34
C MET A 126 -13.99 3.68 9.28
N ASP A 127 -12.68 3.56 9.41
CA ASP A 127 -11.99 2.28 9.53
C ASP A 127 -10.90 2.42 10.58
N ALA A 128 -10.96 1.58 11.61
CA ALA A 128 -10.03 1.62 12.74
C ALA A 128 -9.95 3.02 13.38
N GLY A 129 -11.07 3.76 13.42
CA GLY A 129 -11.15 5.10 13.99
C GLY A 129 -10.56 6.21 13.12
N ILE A 130 -10.21 5.92 11.87
CA ILE A 130 -9.62 6.88 10.94
C ILE A 130 -10.56 7.05 9.76
N GLU A 131 -10.76 8.31 9.31
CA GLU A 131 -11.60 8.60 8.15
C GLU A 131 -10.92 8.13 6.86
N HIS A 132 -11.69 7.41 6.04
CA HIS A 132 -11.24 6.85 4.76
C HIS A 132 -12.20 7.20 3.65
N ILE A 133 -11.72 7.12 2.41
CA ILE A 133 -12.55 7.19 1.21
C ILE A 133 -12.04 6.16 0.20
N SER A 134 -12.97 5.45 -0.44
CA SER A 134 -12.60 4.53 -1.53
C SER A 134 -12.15 5.32 -2.75
N MET A 135 -11.09 4.86 -3.40
CA MET A 135 -10.59 5.47 -4.63
C MET A 135 -10.28 4.40 -5.65
N ARG A 136 -10.48 4.73 -6.91
CA ARG A 136 -10.29 3.80 -8.04
C ARG A 136 -9.46 4.46 -9.12
N ARG A 137 -8.57 3.66 -9.70
CA ARG A 137 -7.90 4.03 -10.94
C ARG A 137 -8.18 2.97 -12.00
N ARG A 138 -8.73 3.40 -13.13
CA ARG A 138 -8.91 2.54 -14.29
C ARG A 138 -7.68 2.64 -15.17
N PHE A 139 -7.19 1.49 -15.64
CA PHE A 139 -6.10 1.47 -16.58
C PHE A 139 -6.62 1.69 -17.99
N SER A 140 -5.90 2.48 -18.78
CA SER A 140 -6.27 2.70 -20.16
C SER A 140 -6.15 1.39 -20.96
N PRO A 141 -7.12 1.07 -21.83
CA PRO A 141 -6.99 -0.07 -22.73
C PRO A 141 -5.86 0.15 -23.73
N GLY A 142 -5.13 -0.88 -24.02
CA GLY A 142 -4.05 -0.83 -25.02
C GLY A 142 -2.74 -1.27 -24.58
#